data_d2f78623cd76f72ad3ddf53ca7756218
#
_entry.id   d2f78623cd76f72ad3ddf53ca7756218
#
_cell.length_a   1.000
_cell.length_b   1.000
_cell.length_c   1.000
_cell.angle_alpha   90.00
_cell.angle_beta   90.00
_cell.angle_gamma   90.00
#
_symmetry.space_group_name_H-M   'P 1'
#
loop_
_entity.id
_entity.type
_entity.pdbx_description
1 polymer ?
#
loop_
_entity_poly.entity_id
_entity_poly.type
_entity_poly.pdbx_seq_one_letter_code
_entity_poly.pdbx_strand_id
1 'polypeptide(L)'
;SQFAEAAPHMLSGGQKQRVGIARAIVSNPSVLLSDEATSALDPETVKSILQLLKDINKKLGITIIMITHQMEVIKEIAERVAVIEHGRIIEEGSVVDLFTNPQTPTLKKFVGSVMSSEVPEQLSHMDIHADKENADDQTVLSLSFRGDVANEPIIANLIKKYNLDVSILYGSIDYIQNVSFGRLIITIIGDDSDMQEALSHLKSLPITSEVLGYVSSH
;
A
#
# COMPACT_ATOMS: atom_id res chain seq x y z
N SER A 1 0.10 39.78 5.54
CA SER A 1 -0.51 38.72 4.72
C SER A 1 -1.95 39.11 4.42
N GLN A 2 -2.48 38.77 3.25
CA GLN A 2 -3.85 39.15 2.84
C GLN A 2 -4.95 38.57 3.75
N PHE A 3 -4.62 37.66 4.67
CA PHE A 3 -5.54 37.02 5.62
C PHE A 3 -5.33 37.46 7.08
N ALA A 4 -4.49 38.47 7.34
CA ALA A 4 -4.15 38.86 8.71
C ALA A 4 -5.36 39.34 9.52
N GLU A 5 -6.36 39.91 8.83
CA GLU A 5 -7.60 40.45 9.43
C GLU A 5 -8.82 39.56 9.16
N ALA A 6 -8.64 38.41 8.49
CA ALA A 6 -9.74 37.51 8.16
C ALA A 6 -10.23 36.78 9.40
N ALA A 7 -11.55 36.80 9.63
CA ALA A 7 -12.16 36.01 10.68
C ALA A 7 -12.08 34.49 10.33
N PRO A 8 -11.99 33.59 11.33
CA PRO A 8 -11.83 32.16 11.07
C PRO A 8 -12.89 31.52 10.15
N HIS A 9 -14.12 32.00 10.18
CA HIS A 9 -15.19 31.51 9.31
C HIS A 9 -15.03 31.88 7.84
N MET A 10 -14.19 32.87 7.52
CA MET A 10 -13.88 33.30 6.15
C MET A 10 -12.76 32.47 5.50
N LEU A 11 -12.09 31.63 6.26
CA LEU A 11 -10.97 30.80 5.78
C LEU A 11 -11.49 29.46 5.26
N SER A 12 -10.88 28.97 4.19
CA SER A 12 -11.08 27.59 3.72
C SER A 12 -10.56 26.58 4.76
N GLY A 13 -10.96 25.30 4.65
CA GLY A 13 -10.50 24.23 5.53
C GLY A 13 -8.97 24.14 5.58
N GLY A 14 -8.30 24.14 4.41
CA GLY A 14 -6.85 24.11 4.31
C GLY A 14 -6.16 25.35 4.89
N GLN A 15 -6.78 26.54 4.76
CA GLN A 15 -6.26 27.76 5.37
C GLN A 15 -6.37 27.71 6.88
N LYS A 16 -7.50 27.23 7.44
CA LYS A 16 -7.68 27.01 8.88
C LYS A 16 -6.61 26.06 9.41
N GLN A 17 -6.37 24.97 8.70
CA GLN A 17 -5.36 23.99 9.07
C GLN A 17 -3.95 24.59 9.11
N ARG A 18 -3.57 25.37 8.09
CA ARG A 18 -2.26 26.07 8.06
C ARG A 18 -2.12 27.07 9.22
N VAL A 19 -3.18 27.79 9.56
CA VAL A 19 -3.18 28.69 10.73
C VAL A 19 -3.04 27.88 12.03
N GLY A 20 -3.73 26.74 12.15
CA GLY A 20 -3.60 25.83 13.29
C GLY A 20 -2.17 25.34 13.47
N ILE A 21 -1.54 24.86 12.39
CA ILE A 21 -0.13 24.43 12.39
C ILE A 21 0.80 25.59 12.77
N ALA A 22 0.64 26.76 12.15
CA ALA A 22 1.45 27.94 12.47
C ALA A 22 1.36 28.32 13.95
N ARG A 23 0.14 28.30 14.51
CA ARG A 23 -0.09 28.56 15.95
C ARG A 23 0.61 27.52 16.83
N ALA A 24 0.57 26.25 16.45
CA ALA A 24 1.17 25.16 17.23
C ALA A 24 2.70 25.23 17.25
N ILE A 25 3.35 25.69 16.16
CA ILE A 25 4.82 25.76 16.06
C ILE A 25 5.44 27.05 16.58
N VAL A 26 4.63 28.12 16.80
CA VAL A 26 5.15 29.44 17.20
C VAL A 26 5.88 29.41 18.54
N SER A 27 5.52 28.48 19.43
CA SER A 27 6.16 28.26 20.72
C SER A 27 7.45 27.42 20.65
N ASN A 28 7.89 27.07 19.44
CA ASN A 28 9.06 26.21 19.19
C ASN A 28 9.01 24.88 19.95
N PRO A 29 7.94 24.07 19.79
CA PRO A 29 7.79 22.81 20.50
C PRO A 29 8.77 21.75 20.01
N SER A 30 9.12 20.79 20.86
CA SER A 30 9.86 19.59 20.46
C SER A 30 8.98 18.51 19.82
N VAL A 31 7.67 18.54 20.13
CA VAL A 31 6.68 17.57 19.63
C VAL A 31 5.43 18.32 19.16
N LEU A 32 4.96 17.97 17.96
CA LEU A 32 3.68 18.42 17.40
C LEU A 32 2.69 17.24 17.38
N LEU A 33 1.53 17.42 18.03
CA LEU A 33 0.44 16.46 17.98
C LEU A 33 -0.57 16.89 16.91
N SER A 34 -0.95 15.98 16.05
CA SER A 34 -1.92 16.18 14.97
C SER A 34 -2.98 15.08 15.02
N ASP A 35 -4.20 15.45 15.35
CA ASP A 35 -5.34 14.55 15.46
C ASP A 35 -6.29 14.79 14.29
N GLU A 36 -6.43 13.78 13.43
CA GLU A 36 -7.29 13.78 12.23
C GLU A 36 -7.28 15.07 11.38
N ALA A 37 -6.12 15.72 11.31
CA ALA A 37 -5.94 17.04 10.70
C ALA A 37 -6.31 17.13 9.20
N THR A 38 -6.49 15.99 8.54
CA THR A 38 -6.73 15.88 7.09
C THR A 38 -8.09 15.29 6.73
N SER A 39 -8.88 14.82 7.71
CA SER A 39 -10.10 14.03 7.46
C SER A 39 -11.23 14.79 6.72
N ALA A 40 -11.25 16.13 6.81
CA ALA A 40 -12.28 16.98 6.21
C ALA A 40 -11.76 17.81 5.01
N LEU A 41 -10.60 17.46 4.45
CA LEU A 41 -9.97 18.21 3.38
C LEU A 41 -10.04 17.44 2.06
N ASP A 42 -10.03 18.18 0.95
CA ASP A 42 -9.90 17.59 -0.38
C ASP A 42 -8.49 17.00 -0.60
N PRO A 43 -8.30 16.05 -1.52
CA PRO A 43 -7.03 15.34 -1.71
C PRO A 43 -5.83 16.25 -2.03
N GLU A 44 -6.03 17.33 -2.79
CA GLU A 44 -4.95 18.26 -3.14
C GLU A 44 -4.51 19.06 -1.91
N THR A 45 -5.47 19.52 -1.13
CA THR A 45 -5.20 20.21 0.14
C THR A 45 -4.49 19.28 1.13
N VAL A 46 -4.91 18.01 1.23
CA VAL A 46 -4.23 17.00 2.06
C VAL A 46 -2.75 16.91 1.68
N LYS A 47 -2.43 16.67 0.41
CA LYS A 47 -1.04 16.59 -0.07
C LYS A 47 -0.23 17.83 0.31
N SER A 48 -0.82 19.01 0.15
CA SER A 48 -0.19 20.27 0.48
C SER A 48 0.10 20.45 1.97
N ILE A 49 -0.80 19.97 2.85
CA ILE A 49 -0.61 19.98 4.31
C ILE A 49 0.45 18.96 4.72
N LEU A 50 0.44 17.75 4.15
CA LEU A 50 1.45 16.73 4.44
C LEU A 50 2.84 17.20 4.03
N GLN A 51 2.98 17.84 2.86
CA GLN A 51 4.24 18.42 2.44
C GLN A 51 4.72 19.54 3.39
N LEU A 52 3.80 20.39 3.86
CA LEU A 52 4.12 21.41 4.87
C LEU A 52 4.62 20.78 6.17
N LEU A 53 4.00 19.70 6.64
CA LEU A 53 4.42 18.98 7.85
C LEU A 53 5.81 18.34 7.68
N LYS A 54 6.08 17.71 6.52
CA LYS A 54 7.43 17.21 6.16
C LYS A 54 8.48 18.32 6.21
N ASP A 55 8.17 19.47 5.63
CA ASP A 55 9.09 20.62 5.59
C ASP A 55 9.36 21.18 7.01
N ILE A 56 8.32 21.23 7.85
CA ILE A 56 8.44 21.65 9.24
C ILE A 56 9.31 20.67 10.03
N ASN A 57 9.02 19.38 9.96
CA ASN A 57 9.81 18.33 10.60
C ASN A 57 11.29 18.45 10.21
N LYS A 58 11.58 18.54 8.91
CA LYS A 58 12.94 18.62 8.37
C LYS A 58 13.67 19.91 8.79
N LYS A 59 12.97 21.06 8.79
CA LYS A 59 13.59 22.38 9.09
C LYS A 59 13.77 22.63 10.58
N LEU A 60 12.81 22.19 11.39
CA LEU A 60 12.80 22.47 12.83
C LEU A 60 13.29 21.29 13.68
N GLY A 61 13.42 20.10 13.10
CA GLY A 61 13.82 18.89 13.81
C GLY A 61 12.84 18.43 14.88
N ILE A 62 11.56 18.81 14.77
CA ILE A 62 10.51 18.44 15.72
C ILE A 62 9.96 17.06 15.43
N THR A 63 9.54 16.33 16.45
CA THR A 63 8.80 15.10 16.29
C THR A 63 7.33 15.40 15.99
N ILE A 64 6.76 14.76 14.97
CA ILE A 64 5.33 14.89 14.65
C ILE A 64 4.64 13.56 14.96
N ILE A 65 3.67 13.60 15.87
CA ILE A 65 2.79 12.46 16.16
C ILE A 65 1.45 12.75 15.54
N MET A 66 1.04 11.90 14.59
CA MET A 66 -0.20 12.05 13.86
C MET A 66 -1.15 10.89 14.16
N ILE A 67 -2.39 11.20 14.47
CA ILE A 67 -3.47 10.23 14.60
C ILE A 67 -4.31 10.31 13.32
N THR A 68 -4.46 9.19 12.64
CA THR A 68 -5.25 9.08 11.42
C THR A 68 -5.66 7.64 11.17
N HIS A 69 -6.79 7.47 10.48
CA HIS A 69 -7.22 6.18 9.92
C HIS A 69 -7.02 6.11 8.40
N GLN A 70 -6.43 7.15 7.79
CA GLN A 70 -6.20 7.23 6.34
C GLN A 70 -4.86 6.59 5.98
N MET A 71 -4.89 5.40 5.37
CA MET A 71 -3.68 4.66 4.98
C MET A 71 -2.80 5.45 4.01
N GLU A 72 -3.40 6.24 3.11
CA GLU A 72 -2.65 7.08 2.17
C GLU A 72 -1.81 8.15 2.89
N VAL A 73 -2.36 8.72 3.97
CA VAL A 73 -1.63 9.67 4.81
C VAL A 73 -0.44 8.99 5.49
N ILE A 74 -0.66 7.80 6.03
CA ILE A 74 0.39 7.01 6.69
C ILE A 74 1.53 6.69 5.71
N LYS A 75 1.22 6.18 4.52
CA LYS A 75 2.21 5.90 3.48
C LYS A 75 3.02 7.12 3.09
N GLU A 76 2.34 8.26 2.96
CA GLU A 76 2.93 9.51 2.48
C GLU A 76 3.91 10.11 3.48
N ILE A 77 3.60 10.12 4.80
CA ILE A 77 4.35 10.92 5.77
C ILE A 77 5.03 10.10 6.88
N ALA A 78 4.49 8.94 7.27
CA ALA A 78 4.95 8.25 8.46
C ALA A 78 6.27 7.51 8.24
N GLU A 79 7.20 7.64 9.19
CA GLU A 79 8.41 6.81 9.29
C GLU A 79 8.15 5.57 10.15
N ARG A 80 7.40 5.75 11.22
CA ARG A 80 6.98 4.70 12.16
C ARG A 80 5.48 4.78 12.37
N VAL A 81 4.88 3.63 12.65
CA VAL A 81 3.45 3.48 12.89
C VAL A 81 3.24 2.67 14.16
N ALA A 82 2.25 3.07 14.95
CA ALA A 82 1.71 2.27 16.05
C ALA A 82 0.21 2.07 15.79
N VAL A 83 -0.23 0.82 15.75
CA VAL A 83 -1.63 0.44 15.57
C VAL A 83 -2.30 0.33 16.94
N ILE A 84 -3.37 1.07 17.13
CA ILE A 84 -4.11 1.12 18.40
C ILE A 84 -5.45 0.43 18.23
N GLU A 85 -5.74 -0.50 19.13
CA GLU A 85 -7.03 -1.18 19.24
C GLU A 85 -7.44 -1.26 20.71
N HIS A 86 -8.69 -0.88 21.01
CA HIS A 86 -9.21 -0.86 22.39
C HIS A 86 -8.30 -0.14 23.40
N GLY A 87 -7.66 0.96 22.98
CA GLY A 87 -6.78 1.78 23.83
C GLY A 87 -5.41 1.16 24.10
N ARG A 88 -5.01 0.11 23.37
CA ARG A 88 -3.70 -0.54 23.48
C ARG A 88 -2.99 -0.53 22.15
N ILE A 89 -1.67 -0.35 22.18
CA ILE A 89 -0.83 -0.58 21.01
C ILE A 89 -0.75 -2.10 20.82
N ILE A 90 -1.23 -2.57 19.65
CA ILE A 90 -1.24 -3.99 19.29
C ILE A 90 -0.10 -4.35 18.34
N GLU A 91 0.43 -3.36 17.61
CA GLU A 91 1.56 -3.56 16.70
C GLU A 91 2.26 -2.22 16.46
N GLU A 92 3.59 -2.21 16.39
CA GLU A 92 4.37 -1.00 16.06
C GLU A 92 5.63 -1.36 15.28
N GLY A 93 6.08 -0.45 14.41
CA GLY A 93 7.27 -0.67 13.60
C GLY A 93 7.51 0.43 12.58
N SER A 94 8.44 0.21 11.66
CA SER A 94 8.56 1.07 10.49
C SER A 94 7.32 0.95 9.61
N VAL A 95 6.93 2.03 8.92
CA VAL A 95 5.78 1.97 7.99
C VAL A 95 5.97 0.87 6.96
N VAL A 96 7.19 0.72 6.45
CA VAL A 96 7.53 -0.31 5.46
C VAL A 96 7.28 -1.71 6.00
N ASP A 97 7.79 -2.04 7.21
CA ASP A 97 7.63 -3.38 7.78
C ASP A 97 6.17 -3.72 8.09
N LEU A 98 5.43 -2.77 8.66
CA LEU A 98 4.03 -2.97 8.99
C LEU A 98 3.15 -3.17 7.75
N PHE A 99 3.46 -2.49 6.66
CA PHE A 99 2.73 -2.69 5.41
C PHE A 99 3.10 -3.97 4.67
N THR A 100 4.33 -4.47 4.83
CA THR A 100 4.80 -5.66 4.11
C THR A 100 4.64 -6.96 4.87
N ASN A 101 4.62 -6.90 6.20
CA ASN A 101 4.58 -8.08 7.04
C ASN A 101 3.66 -7.85 8.26
N PRO A 102 2.38 -7.46 8.04
CA PRO A 102 1.44 -7.24 9.12
C PRO A 102 1.20 -8.53 9.91
N GLN A 103 1.31 -8.47 11.23
CA GLN A 103 1.15 -9.63 12.09
C GLN A 103 -0.27 -9.75 12.64
N THR A 104 -0.84 -8.63 13.07
CA THR A 104 -2.17 -8.62 13.69
C THR A 104 -3.29 -8.70 12.66
N PRO A 105 -4.44 -9.36 12.97
CA PRO A 105 -5.61 -9.38 12.10
C PRO A 105 -6.11 -7.96 11.75
N THR A 106 -6.04 -7.05 12.71
CA THR A 106 -6.45 -5.66 12.54
C THR A 106 -5.58 -4.96 11.51
N LEU A 107 -4.24 -5.07 11.62
CA LEU A 107 -3.35 -4.45 10.64
C LEU A 107 -3.49 -5.13 9.26
N LYS A 108 -3.62 -6.46 9.21
CA LYS A 108 -3.90 -7.19 7.96
C LYS A 108 -5.14 -6.66 7.25
N LYS A 109 -6.20 -6.36 7.99
CA LYS A 109 -7.42 -5.77 7.43
C LYS A 109 -7.20 -4.35 6.91
N PHE A 110 -6.43 -3.51 7.63
CA PHE A 110 -6.11 -2.14 7.19
C PHE A 110 -5.18 -2.12 5.96
N VAL A 111 -4.16 -2.96 5.97
CA VAL A 111 -3.21 -3.08 4.85
C VAL A 111 -3.84 -3.87 3.71
N GLY A 112 -4.74 -4.79 4.01
CA GLY A 112 -5.42 -5.66 3.05
C GLY A 112 -6.17 -4.91 1.95
N SER A 113 -6.75 -3.76 2.25
CA SER A 113 -7.35 -2.89 1.23
C SER A 113 -6.32 -2.34 0.23
N VAL A 114 -5.05 -2.33 0.60
CA VAL A 114 -3.94 -1.81 -0.21
C VAL A 114 -3.06 -2.92 -0.77
N MET A 115 -2.95 -4.05 -0.06
CA MET A 115 -2.03 -5.16 -0.37
C MET A 115 -2.70 -6.54 -0.20
N SER A 116 -4.03 -6.65 -0.30
CA SER A 116 -4.74 -7.89 0.05
C SER A 116 -4.32 -9.06 -0.82
N SER A 117 -4.19 -10.22 -0.18
CA SER A 117 -4.11 -11.52 -0.85
C SER A 117 -5.46 -11.93 -1.45
N GLU A 118 -6.52 -11.19 -1.14
CA GLU A 118 -7.85 -11.43 -1.68
C GLU A 118 -7.92 -11.06 -3.16
N VAL A 119 -8.74 -11.79 -3.90
CA VAL A 119 -9.04 -11.46 -5.29
C VAL A 119 -9.63 -10.05 -5.33
N PRO A 120 -9.06 -9.12 -6.11
CA PRO A 120 -9.62 -7.77 -6.22
C PRO A 120 -11.08 -7.80 -6.66
N GLU A 121 -11.88 -6.86 -6.15
CA GLU A 121 -13.30 -6.76 -6.50
C GLU A 121 -13.52 -6.68 -8.02
N GLN A 122 -12.55 -6.09 -8.74
CA GLN A 122 -12.55 -6.04 -10.20
C GLN A 122 -12.52 -7.41 -10.87
N LEU A 123 -12.02 -8.43 -10.18
CA LEU A 123 -11.96 -9.83 -10.65
C LEU A 123 -13.06 -10.71 -10.04
N SER A 124 -13.99 -10.14 -9.26
CA SER A 124 -15.08 -10.87 -8.61
C SER A 124 -16.05 -11.56 -9.60
N HIS A 125 -16.05 -11.12 -10.86
CA HIS A 125 -16.82 -11.73 -11.94
C HIS A 125 -16.18 -13.00 -12.51
N MET A 126 -14.91 -13.28 -12.16
CA MET A 126 -14.22 -14.49 -12.58
C MET A 126 -14.60 -15.65 -11.67
N ASP A 127 -15.02 -16.74 -12.27
CA ASP A 127 -15.32 -17.98 -11.54
C ASP A 127 -14.01 -18.71 -11.26
N ILE A 128 -13.40 -18.40 -10.11
CA ILE A 128 -12.13 -18.98 -9.68
C ILE A 128 -12.43 -20.20 -8.80
N HIS A 129 -12.11 -21.39 -9.31
CA HIS A 129 -12.27 -22.66 -8.59
C HIS A 129 -11.05 -22.98 -7.73
N ALA A 130 -11.26 -23.65 -6.59
CA ALA A 130 -10.17 -24.07 -5.71
C ALA A 130 -9.31 -25.18 -6.32
N ASP A 131 -9.93 -26.06 -7.07
CA ASP A 131 -9.31 -27.25 -7.70
C ASP A 131 -9.33 -27.12 -9.22
N LYS A 132 -8.35 -27.73 -9.89
CA LYS A 132 -8.27 -27.83 -11.35
C LYS A 132 -9.29 -28.86 -11.82
N GLU A 133 -10.31 -28.42 -12.56
CA GLU A 133 -11.40 -29.30 -13.05
C GLU A 133 -11.07 -29.90 -14.42
N ASN A 134 -10.39 -29.15 -15.29
CA ASN A 134 -10.04 -29.57 -16.64
C ASN A 134 -8.53 -29.42 -16.91
N ALA A 135 -8.03 -30.17 -17.87
CA ALA A 135 -6.61 -30.08 -18.27
C ALA A 135 -6.23 -28.68 -18.76
N ASP A 136 -7.17 -27.99 -19.39
CA ASP A 136 -6.99 -26.66 -20.00
C ASP A 136 -7.23 -25.50 -19.03
N ASP A 137 -7.59 -25.79 -17.77
CA ASP A 137 -7.79 -24.74 -16.77
C ASP A 137 -6.50 -23.97 -16.53
N GLN A 138 -6.61 -22.64 -16.57
CA GLN A 138 -5.51 -21.73 -16.32
C GLN A 138 -5.30 -21.56 -14.83
N THR A 139 -4.06 -21.58 -14.38
CA THR A 139 -3.72 -21.33 -12.98
C THR A 139 -3.69 -19.84 -12.70
N VAL A 140 -4.45 -19.39 -11.70
CA VAL A 140 -4.45 -18.00 -11.23
C VAL A 140 -3.42 -17.83 -10.12
N LEU A 141 -2.42 -16.97 -10.36
CA LEU A 141 -1.34 -16.68 -9.43
C LEU A 141 -1.40 -15.24 -8.93
N SER A 142 -1.21 -15.07 -7.64
CA SER A 142 -0.88 -13.77 -7.03
C SER A 142 0.62 -13.70 -6.79
N LEU A 143 1.25 -12.66 -7.31
CA LEU A 143 2.67 -12.36 -7.12
C LEU A 143 2.78 -11.03 -6.39
N SER A 144 3.37 -11.04 -5.19
CA SER A 144 3.64 -9.82 -4.43
C SER A 144 5.14 -9.63 -4.30
N PHE A 145 5.61 -8.42 -4.58
CA PHE A 145 7.03 -8.09 -4.60
C PHE A 145 7.32 -6.77 -3.88
N ARG A 146 8.55 -6.65 -3.39
CA ARG A 146 9.03 -5.50 -2.62
C ARG A 146 10.42 -5.08 -3.10
N GLY A 147 10.63 -3.77 -3.19
CA GLY A 147 11.95 -3.18 -3.50
C GLY A 147 12.41 -3.50 -4.92
N ASP A 148 13.70 -3.73 -5.08
CA ASP A 148 14.34 -3.88 -6.39
C ASP A 148 13.80 -5.05 -7.21
N VAL A 149 13.22 -6.05 -6.57
CA VAL A 149 12.60 -7.20 -7.25
C VAL A 149 11.41 -6.78 -8.13
N ALA A 150 10.80 -5.65 -7.82
CA ALA A 150 9.76 -5.06 -8.67
C ALA A 150 10.25 -4.72 -10.10
N ASN A 151 11.55 -4.58 -10.28
CA ASN A 151 12.17 -4.28 -11.57
C ASN A 151 12.61 -5.55 -12.33
N GLU A 152 12.52 -6.73 -11.73
CA GLU A 152 12.88 -7.98 -12.41
C GLU A 152 11.83 -8.35 -13.46
N PRO A 153 12.26 -8.88 -14.63
CA PRO A 153 11.37 -9.23 -15.72
C PRO A 153 10.67 -10.58 -15.46
N ILE A 154 9.94 -10.70 -14.34
CA ILE A 154 9.29 -11.95 -13.90
C ILE A 154 8.41 -12.54 -15.01
N ILE A 155 7.50 -11.74 -15.56
CA ILE A 155 6.59 -12.18 -16.62
C ILE A 155 7.34 -12.62 -17.87
N ALA A 156 8.36 -11.85 -18.27
CA ALA A 156 9.17 -12.22 -19.43
C ALA A 156 9.94 -13.54 -19.21
N ASN A 157 10.38 -13.81 -17.98
CA ASN A 157 11.03 -15.07 -17.62
C ASN A 157 10.05 -16.26 -17.66
N LEU A 158 8.82 -16.07 -17.15
CA LEU A 158 7.78 -17.11 -17.24
C LEU A 158 7.50 -17.50 -18.69
N ILE A 159 7.39 -16.53 -19.60
CA ILE A 159 7.12 -16.77 -21.01
C ILE A 159 8.35 -17.39 -21.71
N LYS A 160 9.53 -16.79 -21.57
CA LYS A 160 10.70 -17.16 -22.39
C LYS A 160 11.45 -18.38 -21.88
N LYS A 161 11.53 -18.55 -20.55
CA LYS A 161 12.34 -19.61 -19.93
C LYS A 161 11.52 -20.87 -19.67
N TYR A 162 10.24 -20.70 -19.34
CA TYR A 162 9.35 -21.79 -18.97
C TYR A 162 8.26 -22.04 -20.01
N ASN A 163 8.30 -21.36 -21.17
CA ASN A 163 7.37 -21.53 -22.28
C ASN A 163 5.89 -21.49 -21.86
N LEU A 164 5.57 -20.62 -20.89
CA LEU A 164 4.21 -20.45 -20.40
C LEU A 164 3.52 -19.29 -21.11
N ASP A 165 2.25 -19.47 -21.44
CA ASP A 165 1.39 -18.37 -21.81
C ASP A 165 0.93 -17.64 -20.52
N VAL A 166 1.09 -16.31 -20.49
CA VAL A 166 0.81 -15.49 -19.33
C VAL A 166 -0.12 -14.36 -19.68
N SER A 167 -1.23 -14.24 -18.95
CA SER A 167 -2.11 -13.08 -19.03
C SER A 167 -2.14 -12.32 -17.70
N ILE A 168 -2.04 -11.00 -17.76
CA ILE A 168 -2.13 -10.14 -16.56
C ILE A 168 -3.60 -9.77 -16.35
N LEU A 169 -4.17 -10.22 -15.25
CA LEU A 169 -5.55 -9.91 -14.85
C LEU A 169 -5.63 -8.62 -14.03
N TYR A 170 -4.62 -8.39 -13.19
CA TYR A 170 -4.54 -7.22 -12.32
C TYR A 170 -3.08 -6.86 -12.05
N GLY A 171 -2.80 -5.57 -11.96
CA GLY A 171 -1.48 -5.08 -11.59
C GLY A 171 -1.56 -3.78 -10.82
N SER A 172 -0.85 -3.71 -9.70
CA SER A 172 -0.68 -2.49 -8.92
C SER A 172 0.77 -2.36 -8.48
N ILE A 173 1.34 -1.19 -8.62
CA ILE A 173 2.66 -0.83 -8.06
C ILE A 173 2.47 0.44 -7.26
N ASP A 174 2.89 0.41 -6.01
CA ASP A 174 2.82 1.53 -5.08
C ASP A 174 4.19 1.78 -4.44
N TYR A 175 4.37 2.91 -3.81
CA TYR A 175 5.62 3.30 -3.16
C TYR A 175 5.35 3.74 -1.73
N ILE A 176 6.15 3.24 -0.80
CA ILE A 176 6.18 3.68 0.60
C ILE A 176 7.62 4.08 0.91
N GLN A 177 7.87 5.36 1.18
CA GLN A 177 9.22 5.88 1.46
C GLN A 177 10.29 5.46 0.43
N ASN A 178 10.00 5.55 -0.86
CA ASN A 178 10.87 5.12 -1.96
C ASN A 178 11.11 3.59 -2.08
N VAL A 179 10.43 2.78 -1.28
CA VAL A 179 10.40 1.32 -1.46
C VAL A 179 9.20 1.00 -2.33
N SER A 180 9.43 0.38 -3.47
CA SER A 180 8.37 -0.10 -4.36
C SER A 180 7.71 -1.34 -3.79
N PHE A 181 6.41 -1.41 -3.92
CA PHE A 181 5.60 -2.59 -3.66
C PHE A 181 4.73 -2.84 -4.86
N GLY A 182 4.57 -4.08 -5.22
CA GLY A 182 3.70 -4.41 -6.31
C GLY A 182 2.98 -5.72 -6.07
N ARG A 183 1.82 -5.81 -6.69
CA ARG A 183 1.05 -7.03 -6.78
C ARG A 183 0.61 -7.23 -8.22
N LEU A 184 0.85 -8.42 -8.73
CA LEU A 184 0.30 -8.88 -9.99
C LEU A 184 -0.60 -10.08 -9.72
N ILE A 185 -1.74 -10.12 -10.38
CA ILE A 185 -2.53 -11.35 -10.52
C ILE A 185 -2.49 -11.70 -11.98
N ILE A 186 -2.03 -12.90 -12.24
CA ILE A 186 -1.83 -13.41 -13.59
C ILE A 186 -2.53 -14.76 -13.74
N THR A 187 -2.92 -15.11 -14.97
CA THR A 187 -3.12 -16.50 -15.32
C THR A 187 -1.92 -17.04 -16.06
N ILE A 188 -1.63 -18.30 -15.81
CA ILE A 188 -0.59 -19.05 -16.53
C ILE A 188 -1.16 -20.34 -17.04
N ILE A 189 -0.71 -20.72 -18.25
CA ILE A 189 -1.02 -22.00 -18.88
C ILE A 189 0.23 -22.54 -19.58
N GLY A 190 0.44 -23.83 -19.55
CA GLY A 190 1.53 -24.54 -20.17
C GLY A 190 1.57 -25.99 -19.73
N ASP A 191 2.59 -26.71 -20.17
CA ASP A 191 2.79 -28.11 -19.79
C ASP A 191 3.07 -28.27 -18.29
N ASP A 192 2.61 -29.33 -17.65
CA ASP A 192 2.72 -29.56 -16.22
C ASP A 192 4.17 -29.52 -15.73
N SER A 193 5.14 -29.98 -16.53
CA SER A 193 6.59 -29.93 -16.19
C SER A 193 7.08 -28.47 -16.10
N ASP A 194 6.75 -27.67 -17.11
CA ASP A 194 7.16 -26.27 -17.22
C ASP A 194 6.51 -25.42 -16.11
N MET A 195 5.24 -25.73 -15.80
CA MET A 195 4.50 -25.15 -14.67
C MET A 195 5.19 -25.41 -13.34
N GLN A 196 5.57 -26.67 -13.05
CA GLN A 196 6.22 -27.03 -11.78
C GLN A 196 7.59 -26.35 -11.64
N GLU A 197 8.38 -26.29 -12.71
CA GLU A 197 9.65 -25.59 -12.72
C GLU A 197 9.47 -24.09 -12.48
N ALA A 198 8.51 -23.46 -13.16
CA ALA A 198 8.18 -22.06 -12.99
C ALA A 198 7.76 -21.71 -11.55
N LEU A 199 6.85 -22.50 -10.96
CA LEU A 199 6.41 -22.33 -9.59
C LEU A 199 7.53 -22.52 -8.57
N SER A 200 8.44 -23.48 -8.83
CA SER A 200 9.63 -23.70 -8.01
C SER A 200 10.59 -22.52 -8.10
N HIS A 201 10.78 -21.97 -9.29
CA HIS A 201 11.59 -20.79 -9.50
C HIS A 201 10.98 -19.56 -8.78
N LEU A 202 9.69 -19.30 -8.92
CA LEU A 202 9.01 -18.19 -8.24
C LEU A 202 9.18 -18.27 -6.72
N LYS A 203 9.12 -19.47 -6.13
CA LYS A 203 9.38 -19.70 -4.70
C LYS A 203 10.84 -19.44 -4.28
N SER A 204 11.79 -19.49 -5.21
CA SER A 204 13.21 -19.18 -4.94
C SER A 204 13.54 -17.69 -4.98
N LEU A 205 12.65 -16.88 -5.56
CA LEU A 205 12.80 -15.44 -5.62
C LEU A 205 12.35 -14.80 -4.30
N PRO A 206 12.86 -13.61 -3.95
CA PRO A 206 12.42 -12.86 -2.79
C PRO A 206 11.05 -12.16 -3.02
N ILE A 207 10.08 -12.94 -3.46
CA ILE A 207 8.69 -12.57 -3.73
C ILE A 207 7.76 -13.52 -2.98
N THR A 208 6.53 -13.08 -2.74
CA THR A 208 5.47 -13.98 -2.28
C THR A 208 4.67 -14.41 -3.49
N SER A 209 4.59 -15.71 -3.74
CA SER A 209 3.77 -16.31 -4.80
C SER A 209 2.72 -17.23 -4.18
N GLU A 210 1.46 -17.06 -4.59
CA GLU A 210 0.33 -17.83 -4.09
C GLU A 210 -0.59 -18.22 -5.25
N VAL A 211 -0.99 -19.49 -5.30
CA VAL A 211 -2.02 -19.97 -6.22
C VAL A 211 -3.37 -19.61 -5.62
N LEU A 212 -4.13 -18.76 -6.29
CA LEU A 212 -5.48 -18.34 -5.87
C LEU A 212 -6.55 -19.33 -6.29
N GLY A 213 -6.29 -20.14 -7.31
CA GLY A 213 -7.20 -21.11 -7.87
C GLY A 213 -7.02 -21.27 -9.38
N TYR A 214 -8.07 -21.71 -10.04
CA TYR A 214 -8.08 -22.05 -11.46
C TYR A 214 -9.28 -21.40 -12.14
N VAL A 215 -9.16 -21.09 -13.42
CA VAL A 215 -10.24 -20.58 -14.27
C VAL A 215 -10.29 -21.36 -15.55
N SER A 216 -11.51 -21.66 -16.02
CA SER A 216 -11.70 -22.38 -17.27
C SER A 216 -11.25 -21.55 -18.47
N SER A 217 -10.56 -22.17 -19.41
CA SER A 217 -10.29 -21.60 -20.72
C SER A 217 -11.60 -21.49 -21.51
N HIS A 218 -11.95 -20.30 -21.93
CA HIS A 218 -13.08 -20.06 -22.85
C HIS A 218 -12.62 -20.10 -24.29
#